data_9d955ec23f87206ff420371e1799fdb3
#
_entry.id   9d955ec23f87206ff420371e1799fdb3
#
_cell.length_a   1.000
_cell.length_b   1.000
_cell.length_c   1.000
_cell.angle_alpha   90.00
_cell.angle_beta   90.00
_cell.angle_gamma   90.00
#
_symmetry.space_group_name_H-M   'P 1'
#
loop_
_entity.id
_entity.type
_entity.pdbx_description
1 polymer ?
#
loop_
_entity_poly.entity_id
_entity_poly.type
_entity_poly.pdbx_seq_one_letter_code
_entity_poly.pdbx_strand_id
1 'polypeptide(L)'
;MRIPYRTQRIMQRVGIVFLIFVMLFIIAWFCSVVFLERHVVYTREGAMLDLSVSANDLIGEVAHPPVGSTDITIFYNEGENAINMSDELTQLDGYFIDIEDLKTNIAGVWDLLDPLKANTPIMIDLKGGYGSAYYSSTLPGIITSSEVSVASVDELIGYMNEKNFYTIARISALRDYNFGLHNVPSGLMHVNGLGLWPDEGHCYWLDPTNENTINWIVSIIKEIKNMGFDEVVLTDFRFPDTDMIKFDGDKAAALVDAATKLIAECSEKDFAVSFEVPNYDFALPDGRSRMYLEKVSATNVGMAADKVSETIADPQIRLVFIAETNDTRFNAYGCLRPISSATAMEAQKAAMEAAASQAENQSQTGGTGRYG
;
A
#
# COMPACT_ATOMS: atom_id res chain seq x y z
N MET A 1 -4.63 31.50 61.29
CA MET A 1 -4.89 30.30 62.12
C MET A 1 -3.83 29.25 61.79
N ARG A 2 -2.96 28.86 62.75
CA ARG A 2 -1.98 27.78 62.55
C ARG A 2 -2.69 26.43 62.87
N ILE A 3 -2.74 25.55 61.88
CA ILE A 3 -3.35 24.21 62.03
C ILE A 3 -2.46 23.42 63.00
N PRO A 4 -2.99 22.78 64.04
CA PRO A 4 -2.21 21.97 64.97
C PRO A 4 -1.49 20.82 64.29
N TYR A 5 -0.26 20.54 64.67
CA TYR A 5 0.64 19.58 64.04
C TYR A 5 0.04 18.15 63.89
N ARG A 6 -0.81 17.73 64.82
CA ARG A 6 -1.58 16.47 64.74
C ARG A 6 -2.54 16.41 63.56
N THR A 7 -3.27 17.51 63.32
CA THR A 7 -4.22 17.63 62.22
C THR A 7 -3.50 17.63 60.88
N GLN A 8 -2.33 18.27 60.82
CA GLN A 8 -1.50 18.29 59.60
C GLN A 8 -0.98 16.89 59.18
N ARG A 9 -0.54 16.06 60.14
CA ARG A 9 -0.15 14.65 59.92
C ARG A 9 -1.35 13.79 59.46
N ILE A 10 -2.53 14.01 60.04
CA ILE A 10 -3.75 13.26 59.63
C ILE A 10 -4.10 13.64 58.20
N MET A 11 -4.14 14.94 57.86
CA MET A 11 -4.38 15.41 56.49
C MET A 11 -3.37 14.86 55.47
N GLN A 12 -2.10 14.81 55.82
CA GLN A 12 -1.09 14.20 54.94
C GLN A 12 -1.34 12.71 54.70
N ARG A 13 -1.67 11.94 55.73
CA ARG A 13 -1.99 10.51 55.61
C ARG A 13 -3.25 10.30 54.78
N VAL A 14 -4.30 11.09 55.01
CA VAL A 14 -5.53 11.05 54.19
C VAL A 14 -5.25 11.43 52.76
N GLY A 15 -4.40 12.45 52.50
CA GLY A 15 -3.96 12.84 51.16
C GLY A 15 -3.22 11.73 50.43
N ILE A 16 -2.28 11.03 51.13
CA ILE A 16 -1.56 9.92 50.56
C ILE A 16 -2.49 8.75 50.19
N VAL A 17 -3.39 8.40 51.10
CA VAL A 17 -4.39 7.32 50.87
C VAL A 17 -5.28 7.67 49.69
N PHE A 18 -5.75 8.92 49.60
CA PHE A 18 -6.53 9.41 48.46
C PHE A 18 -5.77 9.32 47.14
N LEU A 19 -4.48 9.71 47.15
CA LEU A 19 -3.61 9.65 45.98
C LEU A 19 -3.39 8.20 45.51
N ILE A 20 -3.23 7.26 46.45
CA ILE A 20 -3.15 5.82 46.14
C ILE A 20 -4.46 5.32 45.51
N PHE A 21 -5.62 5.73 46.01
CA PHE A 21 -6.92 5.36 45.45
C PHE A 21 -7.10 5.92 44.02
N VAL A 22 -6.69 7.15 43.76
CA VAL A 22 -6.73 7.75 42.43
C VAL A 22 -5.81 7.01 41.46
N MET A 23 -4.62 6.65 41.92
CA MET A 23 -3.66 5.88 41.10
C MET A 23 -4.19 4.48 40.76
N LEU A 24 -4.78 3.79 41.72
CA LEU A 24 -5.41 2.48 41.50
C LEU A 24 -6.60 2.57 40.54
N PHE A 25 -7.39 3.65 40.66
CA PHE A 25 -8.51 3.90 39.76
C PHE A 25 -8.01 4.14 38.30
N ILE A 26 -6.94 4.91 38.12
CA ILE A 26 -6.33 5.15 36.81
C ILE A 26 -5.82 3.83 36.21
N ILE A 27 -5.15 3.00 37.03
CA ILE A 27 -4.66 1.70 36.57
C ILE A 27 -5.83 0.78 36.19
N ALA A 28 -6.88 0.71 37.01
CA ALA A 28 -8.06 -0.09 36.72
C ALA A 28 -8.78 0.40 35.44
N TRP A 29 -8.89 1.72 35.29
CA TRP A 29 -9.43 2.32 34.07
C TRP A 29 -8.63 1.93 32.84
N PHE A 30 -7.31 2.09 32.89
CA PHE A 30 -6.41 1.74 31.78
C PHE A 30 -6.49 0.24 31.44
N CYS A 31 -6.48 -0.64 32.45
CA CYS A 31 -6.68 -2.08 32.25
C CYS A 31 -8.05 -2.40 31.64
N SER A 32 -9.11 -1.68 32.04
CA SER A 32 -10.43 -1.85 31.45
C SER A 32 -10.51 -1.43 30.00
N VAL A 33 -9.88 -0.31 29.64
CA VAL A 33 -9.82 0.17 28.24
C VAL A 33 -9.06 -0.86 27.37
N VAL A 34 -7.87 -1.29 27.80
CA VAL A 34 -7.09 -2.30 27.08
C VAL A 34 -7.84 -3.64 26.99
N PHE A 35 -8.57 -4.03 28.02
CA PHE A 35 -9.37 -5.25 28.00
C PHE A 35 -10.55 -5.15 27.03
N LEU A 36 -11.26 -4.01 27.03
CA LEU A 36 -12.38 -3.76 26.12
C LEU A 36 -11.91 -3.69 24.66
N GLU A 37 -10.82 -2.99 24.37
CA GLU A 37 -10.26 -2.90 23.01
C GLU A 37 -9.87 -4.27 22.44
N ARG A 38 -9.45 -5.22 23.28
CA ARG A 38 -9.12 -6.60 22.87
C ARG A 38 -10.33 -7.49 22.58
N HIS A 39 -11.53 -7.11 23.02
CA HIS A 39 -12.73 -7.93 22.93
C HIS A 39 -13.86 -7.26 22.14
N VAL A 40 -13.61 -6.08 21.55
CA VAL A 40 -14.59 -5.42 20.67
C VAL A 40 -14.37 -5.92 19.25
N VAL A 41 -15.38 -6.58 18.71
CA VAL A 41 -15.45 -6.98 17.29
C VAL A 41 -16.33 -5.97 16.56
N TYR A 42 -15.77 -5.32 15.56
CA TYR A 42 -16.51 -4.39 14.70
C TYR A 42 -17.18 -5.17 13.57
N THR A 43 -18.50 -5.17 13.54
CA THR A 43 -19.30 -5.78 12.47
C THR A 43 -20.00 -4.69 11.66
N ARG A 44 -20.55 -5.06 10.47
CA ARG A 44 -21.35 -4.13 9.64
C ARG A 44 -22.54 -3.49 10.39
N GLU A 45 -23.00 -4.09 11.49
CA GLU A 45 -24.15 -3.63 12.28
C GLU A 45 -23.73 -2.81 13.51
N GLY A 46 -22.42 -2.65 13.76
CA GLY A 46 -21.87 -1.90 14.90
C GLY A 46 -20.79 -2.67 15.66
N ALA A 47 -20.31 -2.07 16.76
CA ALA A 47 -19.34 -2.68 17.65
C ALA A 47 -20.06 -3.67 18.60
N MET A 48 -19.63 -4.92 18.60
CA MET A 48 -20.09 -5.94 19.56
C MET A 48 -18.95 -6.35 20.49
N LEU A 49 -19.26 -6.53 21.77
CA LEU A 49 -18.32 -7.05 22.75
C LEU A 49 -18.42 -8.57 22.75
N ASP A 50 -17.38 -9.25 22.26
CA ASP A 50 -17.31 -10.71 22.29
C ASP A 50 -16.24 -11.17 23.31
N LEU A 51 -16.70 -11.65 24.45
CA LEU A 51 -15.86 -12.15 25.53
C LEU A 51 -15.41 -13.62 25.31
N SER A 52 -15.89 -14.29 24.29
CA SER A 52 -15.55 -15.67 23.98
C SER A 52 -14.27 -15.79 23.15
N VAL A 53 -13.81 -14.68 22.53
CA VAL A 53 -12.58 -14.65 21.74
C VAL A 53 -11.39 -14.49 22.69
N SER A 54 -10.63 -15.55 22.88
CA SER A 54 -9.31 -15.49 23.54
C SER A 54 -8.26 -15.02 22.55
N ALA A 55 -7.32 -14.16 23.01
CA ALA A 55 -6.19 -13.71 22.18
C ALA A 55 -5.33 -14.87 21.63
N ASN A 56 -5.49 -16.08 22.14
CA ASN A 56 -4.86 -17.31 21.65
C ASN A 56 -5.68 -18.02 20.56
N ASP A 57 -6.97 -17.71 20.41
CA ASP A 57 -7.84 -18.36 19.43
C ASP A 57 -7.68 -17.74 18.02
N LEU A 58 -7.04 -16.58 17.92
CA LEU A 58 -6.66 -15.96 16.63
C LEU A 58 -5.46 -16.63 15.97
N ILE A 59 -4.82 -17.61 16.62
CA ILE A 59 -3.74 -18.45 16.07
C ILE A 59 -4.28 -19.82 15.58
N GLY A 60 -5.60 -20.02 15.63
CA GLY A 60 -6.24 -21.24 15.13
C GLY A 60 -6.48 -21.18 13.64
N GLU A 61 -6.06 -22.25 12.96
CA GLU A 61 -6.36 -22.66 11.58
C GLU A 61 -7.30 -21.72 10.84
N VAL A 62 -6.83 -21.15 9.72
CA VAL A 62 -7.68 -20.47 8.76
C VAL A 62 -8.83 -21.42 8.44
N ALA A 63 -9.96 -21.25 9.11
CA ALA A 63 -11.17 -21.95 8.76
C ALA A 63 -11.50 -21.51 7.35
N HIS A 64 -11.29 -22.42 6.39
CA HIS A 64 -11.80 -22.22 5.05
C HIS A 64 -13.29 -21.89 5.18
N PRO A 65 -13.77 -20.76 4.66
CA PRO A 65 -15.19 -20.50 4.63
C PRO A 65 -15.86 -21.70 3.94
N PRO A 66 -17.02 -22.15 4.40
CA PRO A 66 -17.73 -23.22 3.72
C PRO A 66 -17.95 -22.77 2.28
N VAL A 67 -17.51 -23.59 1.34
CA VAL A 67 -17.73 -23.38 -0.08
C VAL A 67 -19.25 -23.44 -0.30
N GLY A 68 -19.90 -22.33 -0.09
CA GLY A 68 -21.24 -22.08 -0.60
C GLY A 68 -21.07 -21.68 -2.04
N SER A 69 -21.38 -22.64 -2.92
CA SER A 69 -21.46 -22.39 -4.36
C SER A 69 -22.53 -21.32 -4.64
N THR A 70 -22.15 -20.06 -4.63
CA THR A 70 -22.83 -19.09 -5.48
C THR A 70 -22.09 -19.13 -6.80
N ASP A 71 -22.68 -19.82 -7.79
CA ASP A 71 -22.30 -19.71 -9.18
C ASP A 71 -22.42 -18.22 -9.58
N ILE A 72 -21.34 -17.48 -9.39
CA ILE A 72 -21.16 -16.23 -10.11
C ILE A 72 -20.67 -16.64 -11.48
N THR A 73 -21.60 -16.77 -12.40
CA THR A 73 -21.29 -16.95 -13.82
C THR A 73 -20.69 -15.63 -14.27
N ILE A 74 -19.39 -15.52 -14.25
CA ILE A 74 -18.67 -14.43 -14.91
C ILE A 74 -18.84 -14.71 -16.41
N PHE A 75 -19.69 -13.94 -17.07
CA PHE A 75 -19.76 -13.94 -18.52
C PHE A 75 -18.47 -13.29 -19.04
N TYR A 76 -17.50 -14.12 -19.40
CA TYR A 76 -16.42 -13.69 -20.29
C TYR A 76 -17.06 -13.40 -21.65
N ASN A 77 -17.15 -12.12 -21.99
CA ASN A 77 -17.50 -11.75 -23.35
C ASN A 77 -16.23 -12.00 -24.18
N GLU A 78 -16.20 -13.13 -24.90
CA GLU A 78 -15.21 -13.39 -25.95
C GLU A 78 -15.48 -12.47 -27.14
N GLY A 79 -15.37 -11.14 -26.90
CA GLY A 79 -15.25 -10.18 -27.97
C GLY A 79 -13.82 -10.24 -28.53
N GLU A 80 -13.70 -10.15 -29.88
CA GLU A 80 -12.46 -10.22 -30.67
C GLU A 80 -11.36 -9.17 -30.33
N ASN A 81 -11.34 -8.65 -29.13
CA ASN A 81 -10.29 -7.80 -28.55
C ASN A 81 -9.75 -8.43 -27.24
N ALA A 82 -9.48 -9.72 -27.27
CA ALA A 82 -8.60 -10.32 -26.26
C ALA A 82 -7.24 -9.62 -26.42
N ILE A 83 -7.02 -8.60 -25.58
CA ILE A 83 -5.72 -7.95 -25.43
C ILE A 83 -4.82 -9.09 -24.96
N ASN A 84 -3.91 -9.54 -25.83
CA ASN A 84 -2.81 -10.40 -25.43
C ASN A 84 -2.02 -9.61 -24.39
N MET A 85 -2.36 -9.77 -23.11
CA MET A 85 -1.47 -9.36 -22.03
C MET A 85 -0.21 -10.18 -22.25
N SER A 86 0.86 -9.53 -22.70
CA SER A 86 2.13 -10.23 -22.90
C SER A 86 2.53 -10.80 -21.55
N ASP A 87 3.01 -12.03 -21.53
CA ASP A 87 3.57 -12.66 -20.32
C ASP A 87 4.73 -11.85 -19.73
N GLU A 88 5.16 -10.78 -20.40
CA GLU A 88 6.28 -9.91 -20.04
C GLU A 88 5.79 -8.57 -19.49
N LEU A 89 6.53 -8.03 -18.54
CA LEU A 89 6.32 -6.68 -18.03
C LEU A 89 6.62 -5.67 -19.14
N THR A 90 5.82 -4.61 -19.22
CA THR A 90 6.02 -3.48 -20.14
C THR A 90 6.40 -2.22 -19.38
N GLN A 91 7.01 -1.24 -20.05
CA GLN A 91 7.25 0.07 -19.46
C GLN A 91 5.90 0.72 -19.10
N LEU A 92 5.80 1.25 -17.89
CA LEU A 92 4.58 1.94 -17.43
C LEU A 92 4.65 3.44 -17.80
N ASP A 93 3.55 3.97 -18.32
CA ASP A 93 3.33 5.41 -18.49
C ASP A 93 1.87 5.70 -18.10
N GLY A 94 1.67 6.13 -16.86
CA GLY A 94 0.33 6.22 -16.29
C GLY A 94 0.22 7.22 -15.15
N TYR A 95 -0.78 6.98 -14.31
CA TYR A 95 -1.16 7.92 -13.28
C TYR A 95 -1.30 7.24 -11.93
N PHE A 96 -1.21 8.02 -10.85
CA PHE A 96 -1.54 7.55 -9.51
C PHE A 96 -2.62 8.42 -8.85
N ILE A 97 -3.45 7.75 -8.07
CA ILE A 97 -4.51 8.31 -7.24
C ILE A 97 -4.07 8.08 -5.80
N ASP A 98 -3.71 9.14 -5.13
CA ASP A 98 -3.29 9.04 -3.74
C ASP A 98 -4.48 9.11 -2.76
N ILE A 99 -4.20 8.89 -1.49
CA ILE A 99 -5.23 8.92 -0.44
C ILE A 99 -5.91 10.30 -0.32
N GLU A 100 -5.22 11.40 -0.61
CA GLU A 100 -5.80 12.74 -0.53
C GLU A 100 -6.80 12.98 -1.67
N ASP A 101 -6.54 12.44 -2.87
CA ASP A 101 -7.51 12.44 -3.97
C ASP A 101 -8.79 11.69 -3.58
N LEU A 102 -8.64 10.52 -2.92
CA LEU A 102 -9.77 9.71 -2.45
C LEU A 102 -10.58 10.37 -1.33
N LYS A 103 -9.92 11.13 -0.45
CA LYS A 103 -10.55 11.85 0.66
C LYS A 103 -11.30 13.09 0.20
N THR A 104 -10.68 13.87 -0.67
CA THR A 104 -11.11 15.24 -0.94
C THR A 104 -11.86 15.40 -2.24
N ASN A 105 -11.60 14.58 -3.26
CA ASN A 105 -12.09 14.80 -4.62
C ASN A 105 -12.34 13.53 -5.43
N ILE A 106 -12.88 12.49 -4.82
CA ILE A 106 -13.15 11.22 -5.54
C ILE A 106 -14.03 11.41 -6.79
N ALA A 107 -14.98 12.36 -6.76
CA ALA A 107 -15.80 12.67 -7.93
C ALA A 107 -14.97 13.26 -9.07
N GLY A 108 -14.00 14.13 -8.79
CA GLY A 108 -13.08 14.66 -9.79
C GLY A 108 -12.13 13.61 -10.36
N VAL A 109 -11.81 12.56 -9.60
CA VAL A 109 -11.02 11.42 -10.09
C VAL A 109 -11.76 10.70 -11.22
N TRP A 110 -13.08 10.50 -11.09
CA TRP A 110 -13.91 9.90 -12.14
C TRP A 110 -13.83 10.68 -13.47
N ASP A 111 -13.96 12.00 -13.39
CA ASP A 111 -13.89 12.88 -14.55
C ASP A 111 -12.53 12.84 -15.26
N LEU A 112 -11.45 12.61 -14.49
CA LEU A 112 -10.08 12.49 -15.00
C LEU A 112 -9.80 11.12 -15.63
N LEU A 113 -10.43 10.06 -15.14
CA LEU A 113 -10.26 8.69 -15.66
C LEU A 113 -11.07 8.46 -16.94
N ASP A 114 -12.23 9.10 -17.08
CA ASP A 114 -13.16 8.82 -18.22
C ASP A 114 -12.54 8.97 -19.62
N PRO A 115 -11.71 10.01 -19.90
CA PRO A 115 -11.09 10.18 -21.21
C PRO A 115 -9.90 9.25 -21.47
N LEU A 116 -9.41 8.50 -20.46
CA LEU A 116 -8.21 7.68 -20.60
C LEU A 116 -8.50 6.42 -21.43
N LYS A 117 -7.47 5.97 -22.15
CA LYS A 117 -7.53 4.76 -22.98
C LYS A 117 -7.41 3.49 -22.13
N ALA A 118 -7.97 2.38 -22.62
CA ALA A 118 -7.75 1.07 -22.05
C ALA A 118 -6.23 0.77 -21.94
N ASN A 119 -5.84 -0.05 -20.95
CA ASN A 119 -4.46 -0.39 -20.60
C ASN A 119 -3.61 0.78 -20.07
N THR A 120 -4.17 1.97 -19.86
CA THR A 120 -3.46 3.02 -19.13
C THR A 120 -3.18 2.54 -17.71
N PRO A 121 -1.91 2.59 -17.23
CA PRO A 121 -1.58 2.22 -15.86
C PRO A 121 -2.17 3.21 -14.86
N ILE A 122 -2.95 2.69 -13.91
CA ILE A 122 -3.54 3.50 -12.83
C ILE A 122 -3.20 2.86 -11.49
N MET A 123 -2.41 3.55 -10.68
CA MET A 123 -2.12 3.15 -9.31
C MET A 123 -3.07 3.85 -8.35
N ILE A 124 -3.55 3.12 -7.34
CA ILE A 124 -4.44 3.63 -6.30
C ILE A 124 -3.98 3.19 -4.91
N ASP A 125 -4.04 4.11 -3.95
CA ASP A 125 -3.78 3.79 -2.53
C ASP A 125 -4.94 2.99 -1.95
N LEU A 126 -4.66 1.79 -1.43
CA LEU A 126 -5.67 0.90 -0.85
C LEU A 126 -5.50 0.62 0.63
N LYS A 127 -4.29 0.77 1.20
CA LYS A 127 -4.05 0.53 2.62
C LYS A 127 -2.92 1.41 3.14
N GLY A 128 -3.18 2.09 4.25
CA GLY A 128 -2.19 2.90 4.94
C GLY A 128 -1.47 2.20 6.09
N GLY A 129 -0.46 2.86 6.65
CA GLY A 129 0.38 2.35 7.74
C GLY A 129 -0.33 2.16 9.09
N TYR A 130 -1.55 2.65 9.26
CA TYR A 130 -2.40 2.32 10.42
C TYR A 130 -3.04 0.94 10.31
N GLY A 131 -2.88 0.22 9.20
CA GLY A 131 -3.53 -1.07 8.94
C GLY A 131 -4.99 -0.93 8.51
N SER A 132 -5.40 0.28 8.12
CA SER A 132 -6.74 0.56 7.63
C SER A 132 -6.80 0.42 6.12
N ALA A 133 -7.77 -0.36 5.62
CA ALA A 133 -8.08 -0.46 4.21
C ALA A 133 -9.03 0.64 3.76
N TYR A 134 -8.83 1.13 2.56
CA TYR A 134 -9.67 2.13 1.90
C TYR A 134 -10.74 1.49 1.00
N TYR A 135 -10.81 0.18 0.96
CA TYR A 135 -11.75 -0.66 0.24
C TYR A 135 -12.47 -1.64 1.18
N SER A 136 -13.53 -2.30 0.72
CA SER A 136 -14.25 -3.32 1.49
C SER A 136 -13.45 -4.62 1.56
N SER A 137 -12.57 -4.73 2.56
CA SER A 137 -11.82 -5.97 2.80
C SER A 137 -12.70 -7.02 3.48
N THR A 138 -12.49 -8.29 3.10
CA THR A 138 -13.11 -9.46 3.71
C THR A 138 -12.20 -10.14 4.73
N LEU A 139 -10.94 -9.68 4.84
CA LEU A 139 -9.95 -10.31 5.71
C LEU A 139 -10.20 -9.98 7.17
N PRO A 140 -10.24 -10.99 8.06
CA PRO A 140 -10.34 -10.75 9.48
C PRO A 140 -9.09 -9.99 9.97
N GLY A 141 -9.30 -8.94 10.77
CA GLY A 141 -8.21 -8.12 11.32
C GLY A 141 -7.84 -6.90 10.48
N ILE A 142 -8.39 -6.71 9.29
CA ILE A 142 -8.31 -5.43 8.58
C ILE A 142 -9.42 -4.49 9.09
N ILE A 143 -9.03 -3.28 9.45
CA ILE A 143 -9.97 -2.20 9.82
C ILE A 143 -10.33 -1.43 8.54
N THR A 144 -11.61 -1.18 8.34
CA THR A 144 -12.06 -0.28 7.28
C THR A 144 -11.79 1.17 7.68
N SER A 145 -11.18 1.94 6.82
CA SER A 145 -10.89 3.35 7.07
C SER A 145 -12.19 4.17 7.12
N SER A 146 -12.23 5.12 8.06
CA SER A 146 -13.28 6.15 8.10
C SER A 146 -12.89 7.44 7.38
N GLU A 147 -11.69 7.51 6.82
CA GLU A 147 -11.16 8.71 6.17
C GLU A 147 -11.68 8.89 4.73
N VAL A 148 -12.14 7.79 4.11
CA VAL A 148 -12.67 7.76 2.74
C VAL A 148 -14.06 7.14 2.71
N SER A 149 -14.82 7.41 1.64
CA SER A 149 -16.02 6.64 1.33
C SER A 149 -15.61 5.30 0.70
N VAL A 150 -15.52 4.25 1.49
CA VAL A 150 -15.11 2.92 1.04
C VAL A 150 -16.00 2.41 -0.09
N ALA A 151 -17.32 2.64 -0.02
CA ALA A 151 -18.24 2.26 -1.09
C ALA A 151 -17.90 2.96 -2.42
N SER A 152 -17.51 4.24 -2.37
CA SER A 152 -17.12 4.98 -3.58
C SER A 152 -15.76 4.52 -4.13
N VAL A 153 -14.86 4.06 -3.26
CA VAL A 153 -13.59 3.44 -3.69
C VAL A 153 -13.85 2.09 -4.35
N ASP A 154 -14.73 1.26 -3.77
CA ASP A 154 -15.11 -0.03 -4.37
C ASP A 154 -15.76 0.17 -5.76
N GLU A 155 -16.64 1.17 -5.90
CA GLU A 155 -17.21 1.55 -7.19
C GLU A 155 -16.14 2.01 -8.18
N LEU A 156 -15.16 2.80 -7.73
CA LEU A 156 -14.04 3.28 -8.55
C LEU A 156 -13.18 2.11 -9.05
N ILE A 157 -12.87 1.13 -8.19
CA ILE A 157 -12.15 -0.08 -8.57
C ILE A 157 -12.93 -0.87 -9.63
N GLY A 158 -14.24 -1.06 -9.43
CA GLY A 158 -15.11 -1.70 -10.41
C GLY A 158 -15.05 -1.00 -11.77
N TYR A 159 -15.13 0.32 -11.78
CA TYR A 159 -15.04 1.12 -12.99
C TYR A 159 -13.68 0.98 -13.70
N MET A 160 -12.57 1.02 -12.94
CA MET A 160 -11.24 0.84 -13.53
C MET A 160 -11.10 -0.53 -14.21
N ASN A 161 -11.65 -1.58 -13.61
CA ASN A 161 -11.66 -2.92 -14.21
C ASN A 161 -12.57 -2.95 -15.48
N GLU A 162 -13.74 -2.33 -15.47
CA GLU A 162 -14.63 -2.25 -16.63
C GLU A 162 -14.00 -1.49 -17.81
N LYS A 163 -13.21 -0.46 -17.53
CA LYS A 163 -12.46 0.30 -18.53
C LYS A 163 -11.22 -0.44 -19.04
N ASN A 164 -10.88 -1.60 -18.47
CA ASN A 164 -9.69 -2.38 -18.77
C ASN A 164 -8.39 -1.54 -18.59
N PHE A 165 -8.27 -0.79 -17.52
CA PHE A 165 -7.01 -0.16 -17.16
C PHE A 165 -6.04 -1.22 -16.63
N TYR A 166 -4.73 -0.96 -16.71
CA TYR A 166 -3.75 -1.73 -15.96
C TYR A 166 -3.75 -1.22 -14.53
N THR A 167 -4.37 -1.99 -13.63
CA THR A 167 -4.67 -1.54 -12.28
C THR A 167 -3.57 -1.95 -11.29
N ILE A 168 -3.09 -0.98 -10.52
CA ILE A 168 -2.00 -1.15 -9.56
C ILE A 168 -2.49 -0.76 -8.17
N ALA A 169 -2.48 -1.71 -7.24
CA ALA A 169 -2.84 -1.46 -5.84
C ALA A 169 -1.58 -1.08 -5.03
N ARG A 170 -1.59 0.06 -4.33
CA ARG A 170 -0.51 0.47 -3.43
C ARG A 170 -0.92 0.25 -1.98
N ILE A 171 -0.12 -0.50 -1.23
CA ILE A 171 -0.40 -0.84 0.17
C ILE A 171 0.84 -0.72 1.05
N SER A 172 0.67 -0.21 2.27
CA SER A 172 1.70 -0.28 3.31
C SER A 172 1.85 -1.72 3.80
N ALA A 173 3.06 -2.27 3.67
CA ALA A 173 3.35 -3.68 3.95
C ALA A 173 3.91 -3.93 5.35
N LEU A 174 5.11 -3.40 5.64
CA LEU A 174 5.79 -3.63 6.93
C LEU A 174 5.45 -2.59 8.00
N ARG A 175 4.69 -1.57 7.68
CA ARG A 175 4.19 -0.58 8.62
C ARG A 175 2.69 -0.80 8.80
N ASP A 176 2.31 -1.35 9.95
CA ASP A 176 0.91 -1.71 10.24
C ASP A 176 0.64 -1.62 11.74
N TYR A 177 -0.02 -0.54 12.16
CA TYR A 177 -0.37 -0.34 13.57
C TYR A 177 -1.31 -1.43 14.07
N ASN A 178 -2.37 -1.70 13.33
CA ASN A 178 -3.43 -2.61 13.78
C ASN A 178 -2.94 -4.05 13.88
N PHE A 179 -2.28 -4.56 12.84
CA PHE A 179 -1.73 -5.91 12.87
C PHE A 179 -0.65 -6.06 13.95
N GLY A 180 0.28 -5.09 14.06
CA GLY A 180 1.33 -5.10 15.09
C GLY A 180 0.75 -5.10 16.51
N LEU A 181 -0.28 -4.29 16.77
CA LEU A 181 -0.93 -4.22 18.08
C LEU A 181 -1.51 -5.58 18.52
N HIS A 182 -2.15 -6.30 17.61
CA HIS A 182 -2.81 -7.58 17.90
C HIS A 182 -1.89 -8.79 17.75
N ASN A 183 -0.74 -8.64 17.08
CA ASN A 183 0.24 -9.70 16.81
C ASN A 183 1.64 -9.27 17.24
N VAL A 184 1.81 -8.92 18.51
CA VAL A 184 3.08 -8.41 19.08
C VAL A 184 4.32 -9.21 18.68
N PRO A 185 4.32 -10.57 18.62
CA PRO A 185 5.48 -11.34 18.17
C PRO A 185 5.89 -11.08 16.70
N SER A 186 4.99 -10.51 15.88
CA SER A 186 5.25 -10.22 14.47
C SER A 186 5.84 -8.83 14.25
N GLY A 187 5.93 -8.00 15.29
CA GLY A 187 6.43 -6.63 15.18
C GLY A 187 7.87 -6.47 15.66
N LEU A 188 8.50 -5.38 15.21
CA LEU A 188 9.85 -5.02 15.65
C LEU A 188 9.82 -4.51 17.09
N MET A 189 10.54 -5.19 17.95
CA MET A 189 10.61 -4.86 19.37
C MET A 189 11.50 -3.64 19.62
N HIS A 190 11.13 -2.82 20.60
CA HIS A 190 12.00 -1.77 21.09
C HIS A 190 13.25 -2.37 21.77
N VAL A 191 14.42 -1.72 21.65
CA VAL A 191 15.69 -2.19 22.24
C VAL A 191 15.64 -2.42 23.74
N ASN A 192 14.74 -1.73 24.45
CA ASN A 192 14.52 -1.96 25.89
C ASN A 192 13.74 -3.24 26.22
N GLY A 193 13.20 -3.93 25.21
CA GLY A 193 12.43 -5.15 25.37
C GLY A 193 11.03 -5.00 26.01
N LEU A 194 10.53 -3.77 26.20
CA LEU A 194 9.26 -3.50 26.88
C LEU A 194 8.05 -3.43 25.94
N GLY A 195 8.18 -3.83 24.68
CA GLY A 195 7.09 -3.85 23.72
C GLY A 195 7.55 -3.50 22.30
N LEU A 196 6.60 -3.33 21.40
CA LEU A 196 6.88 -2.92 20.05
C LEU A 196 7.41 -1.49 20.00
N TRP A 197 8.26 -1.22 19.03
CA TRP A 197 8.72 0.13 18.76
C TRP A 197 7.69 0.88 17.89
N PRO A 198 7.13 2.00 18.38
CA PRO A 198 6.28 2.88 17.56
C PRO A 198 7.16 3.93 16.87
N ASP A 199 6.84 4.25 15.62
CA ASP A 199 7.43 5.38 14.92
C ASP A 199 6.83 6.74 15.37
N GLU A 200 7.27 7.85 14.77
CA GLU A 200 6.75 9.20 15.06
C GLU A 200 5.24 9.33 14.78
N GLY A 201 4.70 8.56 13.83
CA GLY A 201 3.28 8.48 13.53
C GLY A 201 2.53 7.49 14.42
N HIS A 202 3.15 7.00 15.50
CA HIS A 202 2.61 6.00 16.41
C HIS A 202 2.24 4.65 15.77
N CYS A 203 2.79 4.34 14.58
CA CYS A 203 2.60 3.06 13.93
C CYS A 203 3.67 2.05 14.34
N TYR A 204 3.29 0.78 14.36
CA TYR A 204 4.22 -0.32 14.56
C TYR A 204 4.80 -0.79 13.22
N TRP A 205 6.01 -1.33 13.29
CA TRP A 205 6.69 -1.92 12.16
C TRP A 205 6.81 -3.43 12.36
N LEU A 206 6.56 -4.17 11.29
CA LEU A 206 6.55 -5.62 11.30
C LEU A 206 7.93 -6.18 10.98
N ASP A 207 8.25 -7.33 11.57
CA ASP A 207 9.48 -8.06 11.29
C ASP A 207 9.33 -8.86 9.99
N PRO A 208 10.09 -8.54 8.92
CA PRO A 208 10.00 -9.26 7.64
C PRO A 208 10.48 -10.71 7.73
N THR A 209 11.17 -11.10 8.79
CA THR A 209 11.61 -12.49 8.99
C THR A 209 10.55 -13.35 9.68
N ASN A 210 9.51 -12.72 10.23
CA ASN A 210 8.44 -13.43 10.93
C ASN A 210 7.43 -14.02 9.94
N GLU A 211 7.15 -15.30 10.07
CA GLU A 211 6.25 -16.02 9.18
C GLU A 211 4.83 -15.47 9.20
N ASN A 212 4.32 -15.05 10.37
CA ASN A 212 2.98 -14.44 10.46
C ASN A 212 2.91 -13.11 9.71
N THR A 213 4.00 -12.32 9.72
CA THR A 213 4.08 -11.09 8.92
C THR A 213 3.97 -11.40 7.43
N ILE A 214 4.72 -12.40 6.95
CA ILE A 214 4.67 -12.80 5.54
C ILE A 214 3.28 -13.31 5.17
N ASN A 215 2.70 -14.20 5.96
CA ASN A 215 1.36 -14.75 5.73
C ASN A 215 0.27 -13.67 5.73
N TRP A 216 0.41 -12.64 6.58
CA TRP A 216 -0.47 -11.50 6.60
C TRP A 216 -0.42 -10.71 5.29
N ILE A 217 0.77 -10.36 4.84
CA ILE A 217 0.98 -9.63 3.58
C ILE A 217 0.46 -10.47 2.39
N VAL A 218 0.76 -11.76 2.36
CA VAL A 218 0.27 -12.71 1.35
C VAL A 218 -1.26 -12.72 1.29
N SER A 219 -1.93 -12.70 2.44
CA SER A 219 -3.40 -12.71 2.51
C SER A 219 -3.99 -11.44 1.86
N ILE A 220 -3.38 -10.27 2.13
CA ILE A 220 -3.80 -9.01 1.53
C ILE A 220 -3.54 -9.01 0.01
N ILE A 221 -2.36 -9.46 -0.42
CA ILE A 221 -2.03 -9.55 -1.85
C ILE A 221 -3.02 -10.45 -2.60
N LYS A 222 -3.37 -11.60 -2.05
CA LYS A 222 -4.35 -12.52 -2.64
C LYS A 222 -5.75 -11.90 -2.72
N GLU A 223 -6.16 -11.14 -1.72
CA GLU A 223 -7.43 -10.40 -1.77
C GLU A 223 -7.43 -9.35 -2.88
N ILE A 224 -6.37 -8.55 -2.99
CA ILE A 224 -6.19 -7.53 -4.04
C ILE A 224 -6.22 -8.16 -5.43
N LYS A 225 -5.51 -9.27 -5.63
CA LYS A 225 -5.55 -10.02 -6.89
C LYS A 225 -6.98 -10.46 -7.23
N ASN A 226 -7.72 -10.98 -6.26
CA ASN A 226 -9.11 -11.42 -6.45
C ASN A 226 -10.07 -10.26 -6.75
N MET A 227 -9.69 -9.01 -6.45
CA MET A 227 -10.43 -7.81 -6.83
C MET A 227 -10.18 -7.39 -8.27
N GLY A 228 -9.30 -8.08 -9.01
CA GLY A 228 -9.02 -7.85 -10.42
C GLY A 228 -7.87 -6.88 -10.69
N PHE A 229 -6.99 -6.63 -9.72
CA PHE A 229 -5.77 -5.87 -9.96
C PHE A 229 -4.72 -6.68 -10.71
N ASP A 230 -3.91 -5.97 -11.51
CA ASP A 230 -2.81 -6.54 -12.31
C ASP A 230 -1.47 -6.51 -11.56
N GLU A 231 -1.35 -5.62 -10.57
CA GLU A 231 -0.13 -5.43 -9.81
C GLU A 231 -0.42 -4.93 -8.39
N VAL A 232 0.40 -5.37 -7.43
CA VAL A 232 0.45 -4.78 -6.10
C VAL A 232 1.82 -4.15 -5.85
N VAL A 233 1.84 -2.94 -5.31
CA VAL A 233 3.05 -2.23 -4.87
C VAL A 233 3.07 -2.17 -3.35
N LEU A 234 4.09 -2.79 -2.78
CA LEU A 234 4.33 -2.85 -1.35
C LEU A 234 5.17 -1.64 -0.93
N THR A 235 4.52 -0.61 -0.39
CA THR A 235 5.18 0.55 0.22
C THR A 235 5.54 0.29 1.68
N ASP A 236 6.36 1.15 2.28
CA ASP A 236 6.96 0.90 3.60
C ASP A 236 7.70 -0.44 3.70
N PHE A 237 8.18 -0.97 2.57
CA PHE A 237 8.92 -2.23 2.53
C PHE A 237 10.40 -2.01 2.86
N ARG A 238 10.64 -1.68 4.13
CA ARG A 238 11.95 -1.33 4.67
C ARG A 238 12.00 -1.48 6.19
N PHE A 239 13.18 -1.50 6.77
CA PHE A 239 13.33 -1.23 8.20
C PHE A 239 13.22 0.27 8.47
N PRO A 240 12.65 0.69 9.59
CA PRO A 240 12.69 2.09 10.00
C PRO A 240 14.15 2.54 10.25
N ASP A 241 14.43 3.81 9.92
CA ASP A 241 15.75 4.40 10.15
C ASP A 241 15.89 4.82 11.61
N THR A 242 16.26 3.87 12.46
CA THR A 242 16.40 4.06 13.91
C THR A 242 17.27 2.98 14.55
N ASP A 243 17.96 3.34 15.63
CA ASP A 243 18.68 2.41 16.52
C ASP A 243 17.78 1.89 17.67
N MET A 244 16.52 2.30 17.72
CA MET A 244 15.61 1.96 18.81
C MET A 244 14.88 0.62 18.63
N ILE A 245 15.11 -0.08 17.54
CA ILE A 245 14.57 -1.42 17.28
C ILE A 245 15.61 -2.49 17.59
N LYS A 246 15.14 -3.61 18.14
CA LYS A 246 15.94 -4.81 18.35
C LYS A 246 15.83 -5.71 17.12
N PHE A 247 16.91 -5.84 16.37
CA PHE A 247 17.03 -6.78 15.26
C PHE A 247 18.49 -7.23 15.14
N ASP A 248 18.73 -8.53 15.26
CA ASP A 248 20.09 -9.11 15.35
C ASP A 248 20.60 -9.64 14.00
N GLY A 249 19.85 -9.45 12.91
CA GLY A 249 20.16 -9.94 11.56
C GLY A 249 20.68 -8.85 10.61
N ASP A 250 21.03 -9.28 9.39
CA ASP A 250 21.27 -8.38 8.27
C ASP A 250 19.92 -7.88 7.72
N LYS A 251 19.65 -6.57 7.90
CA LYS A 251 18.39 -5.93 7.50
C LYS A 251 18.17 -6.01 5.97
N ALA A 252 19.21 -5.84 5.18
CA ALA A 252 19.08 -5.88 3.72
C ALA A 252 18.77 -7.31 3.24
N ALA A 253 19.50 -8.31 3.74
CA ALA A 253 19.24 -9.70 3.42
C ALA A 253 17.83 -10.14 3.85
N ALA A 254 17.35 -9.72 5.02
CA ALA A 254 16.00 -10.03 5.51
C ALA A 254 14.91 -9.48 4.59
N LEU A 255 15.07 -8.25 4.06
CA LEU A 255 14.13 -7.67 3.10
C LEU A 255 14.13 -8.41 1.76
N VAL A 256 15.31 -8.77 1.25
CA VAL A 256 15.43 -9.54 -0.01
C VAL A 256 14.82 -10.92 0.13
N ASP A 257 15.04 -11.61 1.25
CA ASP A 257 14.44 -12.91 1.55
C ASP A 257 12.90 -12.82 1.63
N ALA A 258 12.39 -11.80 2.31
CA ALA A 258 10.95 -11.54 2.40
C ALA A 258 10.35 -11.25 1.02
N ALA A 259 10.98 -10.38 0.22
CA ALA A 259 10.54 -10.05 -1.13
C ALA A 259 10.53 -11.31 -2.03
N THR A 260 11.57 -12.13 -1.94
CA THR A 260 11.67 -13.40 -2.69
C THR A 260 10.50 -14.32 -2.37
N LYS A 261 10.14 -14.48 -1.10
CA LYS A 261 9.00 -15.29 -0.67
C LYS A 261 7.67 -14.74 -1.19
N LEU A 262 7.46 -13.42 -1.08
CA LEU A 262 6.23 -12.77 -1.55
C LEU A 262 6.06 -12.88 -3.06
N ILE A 263 7.13 -12.68 -3.84
CA ILE A 263 7.11 -12.89 -5.30
C ILE A 263 6.81 -14.35 -5.62
N ALA A 264 7.52 -15.29 -5.00
CA ALA A 264 7.37 -16.71 -5.28
C ALA A 264 5.96 -17.25 -4.97
N GLU A 265 5.30 -16.69 -3.94
CA GLU A 265 3.98 -17.14 -3.50
C GLU A 265 2.82 -16.44 -4.21
N CYS A 266 2.99 -15.18 -4.61
CA CYS A 266 1.87 -14.35 -5.06
C CYS A 266 1.97 -13.90 -6.51
N SER A 267 3.18 -13.81 -7.09
CA SER A 267 3.36 -13.37 -8.47
C SER A 267 2.94 -14.47 -9.45
N GLU A 268 2.19 -14.08 -10.47
CA GLU A 268 1.73 -14.98 -11.55
C GLU A 268 1.93 -14.31 -12.92
N LYS A 269 1.58 -14.99 -14.01
CA LYS A 269 1.74 -14.47 -15.38
C LYS A 269 1.00 -13.16 -15.63
N ASP A 270 -0.14 -12.99 -14.98
CA ASP A 270 -1.06 -11.87 -15.08
C ASP A 270 -1.03 -10.94 -13.85
N PHE A 271 -0.21 -11.24 -12.85
CA PHE A 271 -0.14 -10.47 -11.62
C PHE A 271 1.29 -10.23 -11.15
N ALA A 272 1.67 -8.98 -10.94
CA ALA A 272 2.99 -8.57 -10.46
C ALA A 272 2.99 -8.21 -8.96
N VAL A 273 4.08 -8.57 -8.27
CA VAL A 273 4.33 -8.13 -6.88
C VAL A 273 5.56 -7.25 -6.85
N SER A 274 5.37 -5.97 -6.60
CA SER A 274 6.36 -4.92 -6.74
C SER A 274 6.61 -4.19 -5.43
N PHE A 275 7.73 -3.47 -5.33
CA PHE A 275 8.18 -2.86 -4.09
C PHE A 275 8.50 -1.38 -4.29
N GLU A 276 7.96 -0.53 -3.42
CA GLU A 276 8.38 0.85 -3.30
C GLU A 276 9.43 0.96 -2.21
N VAL A 277 10.60 1.42 -2.59
CA VAL A 277 11.77 1.51 -1.71
C VAL A 277 12.33 2.93 -1.68
N PRO A 278 12.87 3.36 -0.52
CA PRO A 278 13.35 4.74 -0.36
C PRO A 278 14.75 4.97 -0.93
N ASN A 279 15.48 3.90 -1.23
CA ASN A 279 16.87 3.96 -1.68
C ASN A 279 17.12 2.98 -2.82
N TYR A 280 18.27 3.13 -3.46
CA TYR A 280 18.68 2.37 -4.65
C TYR A 280 19.40 1.05 -4.35
N ASP A 281 19.64 0.74 -3.05
CA ASP A 281 20.48 -0.39 -2.64
C ASP A 281 19.67 -1.68 -2.46
N PHE A 282 18.35 -1.63 -2.69
CA PHE A 282 17.49 -2.81 -2.60
C PHE A 282 17.73 -3.71 -3.83
N ALA A 283 18.22 -4.91 -3.58
CA ALA A 283 18.37 -5.93 -4.59
C ALA A 283 17.01 -6.57 -4.90
N LEU A 284 16.35 -6.10 -5.95
CA LEU A 284 15.05 -6.63 -6.37
C LEU A 284 15.21 -8.10 -6.81
N PRO A 285 14.51 -9.06 -6.19
CA PRO A 285 14.60 -10.46 -6.59
C PRO A 285 14.09 -10.71 -8.01
N ASP A 286 14.51 -11.82 -8.60
CA ASP A 286 14.00 -12.27 -9.89
C ASP A 286 12.50 -12.59 -9.81
N GLY A 287 11.79 -12.35 -10.91
CA GLY A 287 10.37 -12.62 -11.03
C GLY A 287 9.60 -11.46 -11.67
N ARG A 288 8.27 -11.58 -11.69
CA ARG A 288 7.38 -10.55 -12.22
C ARG A 288 7.22 -9.44 -11.17
N SER A 289 8.16 -8.53 -11.15
CA SER A 289 8.30 -7.51 -10.12
C SER A 289 8.97 -6.25 -10.65
N ARG A 290 8.61 -5.09 -10.10
CA ARG A 290 9.20 -3.77 -10.36
C ARG A 290 9.67 -3.12 -9.08
N MET A 291 10.64 -2.21 -9.21
CA MET A 291 11.05 -1.29 -8.17
C MET A 291 10.41 0.08 -8.42
N TYR A 292 9.72 0.60 -7.43
CA TYR A 292 9.14 1.93 -7.44
C TYR A 292 9.96 2.87 -6.57
N LEU A 293 10.24 4.07 -7.10
CA LEU A 293 10.95 5.13 -6.41
C LEU A 293 10.08 6.38 -6.35
N GLU A 294 9.81 6.84 -5.13
CA GLU A 294 9.09 8.07 -4.86
C GLU A 294 10.06 9.23 -4.58
N LYS A 295 9.63 10.45 -4.84
CA LYS A 295 10.37 11.69 -4.48
C LYS A 295 11.77 11.83 -5.13
N VAL A 296 11.99 11.21 -6.26
CA VAL A 296 13.19 11.43 -7.06
C VAL A 296 13.03 12.71 -7.88
N SER A 297 13.91 13.69 -7.66
CA SER A 297 13.91 14.90 -8.51
C SER A 297 14.30 14.56 -9.94
N ALA A 298 13.72 15.28 -10.89
CA ALA A 298 14.01 15.08 -12.32
C ALA A 298 15.49 15.19 -12.67
N THR A 299 16.27 15.96 -11.90
CA THR A 299 17.74 16.06 -12.08
C THR A 299 18.49 14.80 -11.66
N ASN A 300 17.91 13.98 -10.80
CA ASN A 300 18.53 12.79 -10.23
C ASN A 300 18.09 11.49 -10.91
N VAL A 301 17.17 11.54 -11.88
CA VAL A 301 16.63 10.35 -12.59
C VAL A 301 17.75 9.50 -13.17
N GLY A 302 18.70 10.13 -13.90
CA GLY A 302 19.84 9.39 -14.49
C GLY A 302 20.71 8.69 -13.45
N MET A 303 21.07 9.40 -12.38
CA MET A 303 21.87 8.83 -11.30
C MET A 303 21.13 7.67 -10.58
N ALA A 304 19.82 7.82 -10.35
CA ALA A 304 19.01 6.78 -9.74
C ALA A 304 18.95 5.53 -10.64
N ALA A 305 18.71 5.73 -11.92
CA ALA A 305 18.65 4.65 -12.90
C ALA A 305 20.00 3.94 -13.08
N ASP A 306 21.11 4.68 -13.12
CA ASP A 306 22.46 4.11 -13.19
C ASP A 306 22.74 3.20 -11.99
N LYS A 307 22.40 3.65 -10.79
CA LYS A 307 22.56 2.83 -9.57
C LYS A 307 21.69 1.58 -9.55
N VAL A 308 20.41 1.73 -9.92
CA VAL A 308 19.48 0.60 -9.97
C VAL A 308 19.87 -0.41 -11.02
N SER A 309 20.46 0.03 -12.16
CA SER A 309 20.93 -0.88 -13.23
C SER A 309 22.11 -1.77 -12.83
N GLU A 310 22.78 -1.48 -11.70
CA GLU A 310 23.79 -2.39 -11.14
C GLU A 310 23.16 -3.68 -10.56
N THR A 311 21.89 -3.64 -10.17
CA THR A 311 21.20 -4.74 -9.46
C THR A 311 19.95 -5.25 -10.18
N ILE A 312 19.38 -4.49 -11.11
CA ILE A 312 18.15 -4.82 -11.83
C ILE A 312 18.40 -4.88 -13.33
N ALA A 313 18.05 -6.02 -13.93
CA ALA A 313 18.02 -6.13 -15.40
C ALA A 313 16.84 -5.32 -15.96
N ASP A 314 17.00 -4.75 -17.15
CA ASP A 314 15.97 -4.00 -17.89
C ASP A 314 15.32 -2.85 -17.07
N PRO A 315 16.12 -1.88 -16.56
CA PRO A 315 15.61 -0.80 -15.72
C PRO A 315 14.56 0.06 -16.42
N GLN A 316 14.52 0.13 -17.75
CA GLN A 316 13.49 0.85 -18.51
C GLN A 316 12.08 0.28 -18.25
N ILE A 317 11.97 -1.02 -17.96
CA ILE A 317 10.71 -1.75 -17.72
C ILE A 317 10.46 -1.96 -16.23
N ARG A 318 11.53 -2.29 -15.49
CA ARG A 318 11.41 -2.72 -14.09
C ARG A 318 11.62 -1.60 -13.07
N LEU A 319 12.11 -0.43 -13.49
CA LEU A 319 12.20 0.76 -12.64
C LEU A 319 11.05 1.71 -12.95
N VAL A 320 10.30 2.11 -11.93
CA VAL A 320 9.16 3.03 -12.05
C VAL A 320 9.36 4.20 -11.11
N PHE A 321 9.25 5.41 -11.64
CA PHE A 321 9.25 6.64 -10.85
C PHE A 321 7.82 7.09 -10.55
N ILE A 322 7.55 7.39 -9.29
CA ILE A 322 6.34 8.12 -8.88
C ILE A 322 6.73 9.60 -8.92
N ALA A 323 6.41 10.26 -10.03
CA ALA A 323 6.90 11.59 -10.33
C ALA A 323 5.88 12.67 -9.95
N GLU A 324 6.29 13.68 -9.21
CA GLU A 324 5.45 14.85 -8.88
C GLU A 324 5.33 15.85 -10.04
N THR A 325 6.15 15.71 -11.07
CA THR A 325 6.23 16.66 -12.19
C THR A 325 6.22 15.96 -13.55
N ASN A 326 5.77 16.68 -14.58
CA ASN A 326 5.73 16.20 -15.98
C ASN A 326 7.07 16.37 -16.72
N ASP A 327 8.20 16.17 -16.05
CA ASP A 327 9.51 16.30 -16.68
C ASP A 327 9.80 15.11 -17.61
N THR A 328 10.28 15.42 -18.82
CA THR A 328 10.54 14.41 -19.86
C THR A 328 11.68 13.43 -19.53
N ARG A 329 12.53 13.75 -18.54
CA ARG A 329 13.60 12.86 -18.10
C ARG A 329 13.10 11.55 -17.50
N PHE A 330 11.88 11.53 -16.99
CA PHE A 330 11.24 10.31 -16.51
C PHE A 330 10.79 9.38 -17.64
N ASN A 331 10.57 9.87 -18.86
CA ASN A 331 9.95 9.11 -19.95
C ASN A 331 10.82 7.94 -20.48
N ALA A 332 12.10 7.90 -20.10
CA ALA A 332 12.98 6.78 -20.46
C ALA A 332 12.73 5.51 -19.62
N TYR A 333 11.98 5.63 -18.54
CA TYR A 333 11.68 4.57 -17.57
C TYR A 333 10.18 4.47 -17.33
N GLY A 334 9.74 3.51 -16.54
CA GLY A 334 8.38 3.52 -16.03
C GLY A 334 8.11 4.81 -15.25
N CYS A 335 6.94 5.41 -15.44
CA CYS A 335 6.59 6.66 -14.76
C CYS A 335 5.08 6.70 -14.45
N LEU A 336 4.76 6.99 -13.20
CA LEU A 336 3.40 7.31 -12.77
C LEU A 336 3.36 8.77 -12.29
N ARG A 337 2.35 9.51 -12.75
CA ARG A 337 2.15 10.93 -12.44
C ARG A 337 0.86 11.13 -11.67
N PRO A 338 0.69 12.22 -10.91
CA PRO A 338 -0.59 12.50 -10.24
C PRO A 338 -1.74 12.49 -11.25
N ILE A 339 -2.86 11.87 -10.89
CA ILE A 339 -4.05 11.82 -11.76
C ILE A 339 -4.53 13.22 -12.19
N SER A 340 -4.33 14.22 -11.35
CA SER A 340 -4.63 15.62 -11.66
C SER A 340 -3.88 16.17 -12.89
N SER A 341 -2.78 15.54 -13.30
CA SER A 341 -2.02 15.91 -14.51
C SER A 341 -2.54 15.28 -15.79
N ALA A 342 -3.48 14.33 -15.72
CA ALA A 342 -3.94 13.50 -16.82
C ALA A 342 -4.45 14.33 -18.02
N THR A 343 -5.31 15.29 -17.82
CA THR A 343 -5.88 16.13 -18.89
C THR A 343 -4.79 16.87 -19.69
N ALA A 344 -3.79 17.44 -18.98
CA ALA A 344 -2.69 18.15 -19.63
C ALA A 344 -1.78 17.21 -20.42
N MET A 345 -1.49 16.02 -19.87
CA MET A 345 -0.64 15.01 -20.52
C MET A 345 -1.31 14.41 -21.76
N GLU A 346 -2.58 14.07 -21.68
CA GLU A 346 -3.31 13.54 -22.83
C GLU A 346 -3.44 14.58 -23.96
N ALA A 347 -3.66 15.85 -23.62
CA ALA A 347 -3.64 16.93 -24.60
C ALA A 347 -2.26 17.09 -25.27
N GLN A 348 -1.17 16.96 -24.51
CA GLN A 348 0.19 17.01 -25.03
C GLN A 348 0.49 15.81 -25.95
N LYS A 349 0.12 14.59 -25.55
CA LYS A 349 0.26 13.37 -26.37
C LYS A 349 -0.48 13.52 -27.70
N ALA A 350 -1.74 13.95 -27.67
CA ALA A 350 -2.53 14.18 -28.87
C ALA A 350 -1.92 15.23 -29.81
N ALA A 351 -1.35 16.31 -29.27
CA ALA A 351 -0.65 17.31 -30.06
C ALA A 351 0.62 16.76 -30.72
N MET A 352 1.39 15.93 -30.03
CA MET A 352 2.58 15.27 -30.57
C MET A 352 2.23 14.26 -31.66
N GLU A 353 1.19 13.43 -31.49
CA GLU A 353 0.70 12.50 -32.49
C GLU A 353 0.22 13.24 -33.76
N ALA A 354 -0.50 14.34 -33.59
CA ALA A 354 -0.94 15.18 -34.71
C ALA A 354 0.25 15.81 -35.47
N ALA A 355 1.29 16.27 -34.77
CA ALA A 355 2.50 16.82 -35.38
C ALA A 355 3.28 15.74 -36.13
N ALA A 356 3.43 14.54 -35.58
CA ALA A 356 4.07 13.40 -36.21
C ALA A 356 3.36 12.99 -37.49
N SER A 357 2.02 12.88 -37.47
CA SER A 357 1.20 12.56 -38.65
C SER A 357 1.30 13.62 -39.75
N GLN A 358 1.43 14.90 -39.38
CA GLN A 358 1.62 15.99 -40.36
C GLN A 358 3.02 15.91 -41.00
N ALA A 359 4.05 15.56 -40.23
CA ALA A 359 5.42 15.40 -40.74
C ALA A 359 5.53 14.23 -41.72
N GLU A 360 4.88 13.09 -41.43
CA GLU A 360 4.81 11.95 -42.34
C GLU A 360 4.09 12.29 -43.66
N ASN A 361 2.97 12.99 -43.62
CA ASN A 361 2.24 13.44 -44.80
C ASN A 361 3.06 14.42 -45.67
N GLN A 362 3.85 15.31 -45.06
CA GLN A 362 4.72 16.23 -45.79
C GLN A 362 5.89 15.50 -46.45
N SER A 363 6.44 14.45 -45.84
CA SER A 363 7.51 13.65 -46.43
C SER A 363 7.05 12.82 -47.60
N GLN A 364 5.79 12.36 -47.62
CA GLN A 364 5.20 11.63 -48.76
C GLN A 364 4.85 12.53 -49.94
N THR A 365 4.44 13.78 -49.72
CA THR A 365 4.12 14.74 -50.77
C THR A 365 5.34 15.39 -51.42
N GLY A 366 6.48 15.42 -50.69
CA GLY A 366 7.75 15.97 -51.25
C GLY A 366 8.51 15.04 -52.18
N GLY A 367 8.13 13.74 -52.30
CA GLY A 367 8.79 12.72 -53.09
C GLY A 367 8.35 12.60 -54.58
N THR A 368 7.28 13.28 -55.01
CA THR A 368 6.72 13.11 -56.37
C THR A 368 7.10 14.22 -57.37
N GLY A 369 8.03 15.07 -57.04
CA GLY A 369 8.37 16.25 -57.85
C GLY A 369 9.79 16.29 -58.37
N ARG A 370 10.35 15.20 -58.99
CA ARG A 370 11.56 15.28 -59.78
C ARG A 370 11.75 14.05 -60.67
N TYR A 371 11.03 14.00 -61.81
CA TYR A 371 11.45 13.37 -63.07
C TYR A 371 10.50 13.91 -64.15
N GLY A 372 10.94 15.00 -64.79
CA GLY A 372 10.43 15.54 -65.99
C GLY A 372 11.56 16.15 -66.80
#